data_6a6e4ff8ed8bf2f2983141d5c8cb3158
#
_entry.id   6a6e4ff8ed8bf2f2983141d5c8cb3158
#
_cell.length_a   1.000
_cell.length_b   1.000
_cell.length_c   1.000
_cell.angle_alpha   90.00
_cell.angle_beta   90.00
_cell.angle_gamma   90.00
#
_symmetry.space_group_name_H-M   'P 1'
#
loop_
_entity.id
_entity.type
_entity.pdbx_description
1 polymer ?
#
loop_
_entity_poly.entity_id
_entity_poly.type
_entity_poly.pdbx_seq_one_letter_code
_entity_poly.pdbx_strand_id
1 'polypeptide(L)'
;MLGSFMDFSKLIEDDLTPEWVQTIIQKLSPYPYLADLLVILFSFAAGAILSLILYLILRPILLRSYRRFCKMNAELLLCIRKMIVSFVGCLPIFAVGYCVWCDGIHEWLALLICKILWGPVIFLLALTLVYAIRSFGLWHKQQHHAEQRPIDGLLNIGICFVWVAAIIIFISLLLEKNPLYLLSGLGAIAAVLLLFFQQTILSLVASVQINVDHLVEIGDWISIDYDEFEIDGTVEEITLHTVKVSNWDRTLACLPISDLVKRPFINYTAMEKGGGRRIKKSILIDQRSIRFLNMEELEMLKGFDILKDYLESKETEISTYNTGRSRFNTRYLTNLGTFRIYAQRYLEQNPIVRDDMTLMVRELTPTKSGVPLEIYCFSKEVRWVQFEKVQSDILEHLLAVLPSFRLRVFQECSDIYQSVGDQVDIVGGAFRFDSLENPVYSGNARQPAEPKS
;
A
#
# COMPACT_ATOMS: atom_id res chain seq x y z
N MET A 1 6.06 53.35 25.10
CA MET A 1 6.03 53.68 26.52
C MET A 1 7.46 53.57 27.02
N LEU A 2 8.06 54.71 27.27
CA LEU A 2 9.42 54.91 27.74
C LEU A 2 9.51 54.42 29.18
N GLY A 3 10.10 53.26 29.38
CA GLY A 3 10.43 52.75 30.71
C GLY A 3 11.63 53.53 31.25
N SER A 4 11.46 54.04 32.45
CA SER A 4 12.36 54.84 33.22
C SER A 4 13.80 54.32 33.22
N PHE A 5 14.74 55.15 32.81
CA PHE A 5 16.15 55.03 33.10
C PHE A 5 16.37 54.65 34.58
N MET A 6 16.98 53.50 34.83
CA MET A 6 17.57 53.26 36.14
C MET A 6 18.73 54.22 36.29
N ASP A 7 18.49 55.29 36.99
CA ASP A 7 19.49 56.28 37.34
C ASP A 7 20.50 55.57 38.26
N PHE A 8 21.76 55.45 37.82
CA PHE A 8 22.84 54.91 38.64
C PHE A 8 22.97 55.58 39.98
N SER A 9 22.47 56.85 40.10
CA SER A 9 22.36 57.59 41.34
C SER A 9 21.39 56.91 42.35
N LYS A 10 20.38 56.19 41.89
CA LYS A 10 19.42 55.45 42.77
C LYS A 10 19.99 54.17 43.36
N LEU A 11 20.92 53.47 42.64
CA LEU A 11 21.65 52.34 43.18
C LEU A 11 22.66 52.70 44.31
N ILE A 12 23.06 53.99 44.36
CA ILE A 12 23.94 54.47 45.40
C ILE A 12 23.19 54.93 46.67
N GLU A 13 21.89 55.19 46.55
CA GLU A 13 21.00 55.52 47.68
C GLU A 13 20.42 54.26 48.40
N ASP A 14 20.53 53.06 47.85
CA ASP A 14 20.09 51.86 48.51
C ASP A 14 21.19 51.38 49.46
N ASP A 15 20.91 51.47 50.79
CA ASP A 15 21.75 51.01 51.90
C ASP A 15 22.13 49.52 51.86
N LEU A 16 21.76 48.83 50.78
CA LEU A 16 21.99 47.37 50.53
C LEU A 16 23.26 47.08 49.70
N THR A 17 23.93 48.09 49.12
CA THR A 17 25.15 47.86 48.35
C THR A 17 26.40 47.89 49.25
N PRO A 18 27.26 46.86 49.21
CA PRO A 18 28.50 46.82 49.98
C PRO A 18 29.41 48.03 49.62
N GLU A 19 30.09 48.64 50.62
CA GLU A 19 30.97 49.84 50.47
C GLU A 19 32.02 49.66 49.36
N TRP A 20 32.50 48.46 49.14
CA TRP A 20 33.47 48.16 48.06
C TRP A 20 32.87 48.34 46.67
N VAL A 21 31.54 48.02 46.46
CA VAL A 21 30.82 48.22 45.20
C VAL A 21 30.66 49.73 44.91
N GLN A 22 30.28 50.52 45.93
CA GLN A 22 30.17 52.00 45.82
C GLN A 22 31.49 52.61 45.44
N THR A 23 32.59 52.16 46.03
CA THR A 23 33.93 52.62 45.74
C THR A 23 34.39 52.35 44.31
N ILE A 24 33.99 51.20 43.79
CA ILE A 24 34.26 50.82 42.38
C ILE A 24 33.44 51.68 41.41
N ILE A 25 32.16 51.89 41.69
CA ILE A 25 31.26 52.70 40.87
C ILE A 25 31.77 54.15 40.84
N GLN A 26 32.20 54.70 41.96
CA GLN A 26 32.71 56.06 42.06
C GLN A 26 34.04 56.23 41.32
N LYS A 27 34.92 55.25 41.28
CA LYS A 27 36.16 55.19 40.49
C LYS A 27 35.97 55.06 39.01
N LEU A 28 34.86 54.43 38.60
CA LEU A 28 34.53 54.15 37.20
C LEU A 28 33.68 55.27 36.58
N SER A 29 33.06 56.14 37.35
CA SER A 29 32.26 57.28 36.86
C SER A 29 32.92 58.15 35.76
N PRO A 30 34.24 58.36 35.75
CA PRO A 30 34.86 59.10 34.64
C PRO A 30 35.05 58.31 33.34
N TYR A 31 34.79 56.95 33.34
CA TYR A 31 34.99 56.07 32.18
C TYR A 31 33.75 55.20 31.94
N PRO A 32 32.67 55.78 31.37
CA PRO A 32 31.39 55.07 31.24
C PRO A 32 31.50 53.75 30.41
N TYR A 33 32.34 53.79 29.36
CA TYR A 33 32.55 52.58 28.55
C TYR A 33 33.25 51.43 29.29
N LEU A 34 34.08 51.73 30.30
CA LEU A 34 34.78 50.74 31.11
C LEU A 34 33.84 50.15 32.16
N ALA A 35 32.89 50.92 32.66
CA ALA A 35 31.83 50.45 33.53
C ALA A 35 30.88 49.48 32.80
N ASP A 36 30.44 49.84 31.59
CA ASP A 36 29.61 48.98 30.74
C ASP A 36 30.30 47.65 30.42
N LEU A 37 31.61 47.70 30.08
CA LEU A 37 32.40 46.48 29.82
C LEU A 37 32.50 45.59 31.06
N LEU A 38 32.68 46.15 32.25
CA LEU A 38 32.74 45.38 33.49
C LEU A 38 31.39 44.74 33.85
N VAL A 39 30.29 45.47 33.64
CA VAL A 39 28.93 44.92 33.84
C VAL A 39 28.67 43.72 32.91
N ILE A 40 29.02 43.84 31.63
CA ILE A 40 28.91 42.75 30.67
C ILE A 40 29.76 41.55 31.10
N LEU A 41 31.00 41.79 31.52
CA LEU A 41 31.93 40.74 31.90
C LEU A 41 31.51 40.05 33.19
N PHE A 42 30.98 40.81 34.17
CA PHE A 42 30.42 40.26 35.41
C PHE A 42 29.14 39.45 35.16
N SER A 43 28.24 39.94 34.33
CA SER A 43 27.02 39.26 33.93
C SER A 43 27.32 37.94 33.21
N PHE A 44 28.33 37.94 32.33
CA PHE A 44 28.79 36.74 31.65
C PHE A 44 29.38 35.72 32.65
N ALA A 45 30.22 36.18 33.59
CA ALA A 45 30.80 35.34 34.64
C ALA A 45 29.72 34.76 35.55
N ALA A 46 28.75 35.58 36.01
CA ALA A 46 27.63 35.15 36.81
C ALA A 46 26.75 34.11 36.09
N GLY A 47 26.44 34.38 34.81
CA GLY A 47 25.71 33.45 33.96
C GLY A 47 26.45 32.12 33.72
N ALA A 48 27.77 32.18 33.53
CA ALA A 48 28.62 31.00 33.39
C ALA A 48 28.66 30.15 34.67
N ILE A 49 28.76 30.80 35.85
CA ILE A 49 28.74 30.15 37.16
C ILE A 49 27.35 29.47 37.37
N LEU A 50 26.28 30.22 37.12
CA LEU A 50 24.90 29.70 37.23
C LEU A 50 24.70 28.50 36.31
N SER A 51 25.20 28.58 35.07
CA SER A 51 25.12 27.49 34.11
C SER A 51 25.90 26.26 34.55
N LEU A 52 27.08 26.45 35.14
CA LEU A 52 27.89 25.36 35.71
C LEU A 52 27.17 24.69 36.87
N ILE A 53 26.60 25.45 37.80
CA ILE A 53 25.82 24.94 38.93
C ILE A 53 24.59 24.13 38.38
N LEU A 54 23.87 24.72 37.48
CA LEU A 54 22.68 24.05 36.86
C LEU A 54 23.06 22.76 36.13
N TYR A 55 24.18 22.80 35.40
CA TYR A 55 24.73 21.58 34.75
C TYR A 55 25.06 20.48 35.75
N LEU A 56 25.73 20.86 36.85
CA LEU A 56 26.10 19.91 37.92
C LEU A 56 24.86 19.31 38.62
N ILE A 57 23.78 20.09 38.76
CA ILE A 57 22.50 19.63 39.33
C ILE A 57 21.68 18.81 38.36
N LEU A 58 21.47 19.33 37.11
CA LEU A 58 20.64 18.67 36.12
C LEU A 58 21.24 17.36 35.63
N ARG A 59 22.54 17.30 35.42
CA ARG A 59 23.24 16.10 34.94
C ARG A 59 22.94 14.85 35.75
N PRO A 60 23.10 14.80 37.07
CA PRO A 60 22.82 13.59 37.85
C PRO A 60 21.32 13.30 37.97
N ILE A 61 20.47 14.31 38.01
CA ILE A 61 19.01 14.13 38.11
C ILE A 61 18.48 13.49 36.80
N LEU A 62 18.82 14.01 35.67
CA LEU A 62 18.40 13.48 34.38
C LEU A 62 19.00 12.10 34.10
N LEU A 63 20.27 11.88 34.45
CA LEU A 63 20.91 10.58 34.29
C LEU A 63 20.32 9.53 35.27
N ARG A 64 19.94 9.89 36.50
CA ARG A 64 19.25 9.00 37.42
C ARG A 64 17.84 8.67 36.99
N SER A 65 17.09 9.66 36.53
CA SER A 65 15.75 9.48 36.03
C SER A 65 15.75 8.55 34.80
N TYR A 66 16.65 8.77 33.86
CA TYR A 66 16.79 7.93 32.66
C TYR A 66 17.26 6.50 32.98
N ARG A 67 18.25 6.31 33.92
CA ARG A 67 18.68 4.96 34.35
C ARG A 67 17.57 4.15 35.02
N ARG A 68 16.57 4.83 35.57
CA ARG A 68 15.43 4.20 36.24
C ARG A 68 14.39 3.69 35.24
N PHE A 69 14.31 4.30 34.10
CA PHE A 69 13.28 4.01 33.09
C PHE A 69 13.78 3.18 31.89
N CYS A 70 15.09 3.14 31.60
CA CYS A 70 15.61 2.46 30.39
C CYS A 70 16.96 1.78 30.65
N LYS A 71 17.15 0.57 30.07
CA LYS A 71 18.49 -0.01 29.84
C LYS A 71 19.16 0.86 28.76
N MET A 72 20.03 1.79 29.16
CA MET A 72 20.56 2.83 28.29
C MET A 72 21.76 2.36 27.46
N ASN A 73 21.69 2.59 26.13
CA ASN A 73 22.83 2.51 25.23
C ASN A 73 23.72 3.76 25.37
N ALA A 74 25.03 3.59 25.09
CA ALA A 74 26.02 4.68 25.17
C ALA A 74 25.65 5.88 24.28
N GLU A 75 25.07 5.65 23.12
CA GLU A 75 24.66 6.70 22.17
C GLU A 75 23.54 7.58 22.71
N LEU A 76 22.52 6.99 23.34
CA LEU A 76 21.44 7.73 23.98
C LEU A 76 21.97 8.62 25.10
N LEU A 77 22.88 8.09 25.91
CA LEU A 77 23.54 8.86 26.97
C LEU A 77 24.30 10.07 26.41
N LEU A 78 25.00 9.88 25.28
CA LEU A 78 25.74 10.94 24.61
C LEU A 78 24.81 12.05 24.08
N CYS A 79 23.67 11.67 23.48
CA CYS A 79 22.68 12.63 22.98
C CYS A 79 22.08 13.46 24.13
N ILE A 80 21.69 12.82 25.22
CA ILE A 80 21.14 13.51 26.39
C ILE A 80 22.18 14.46 26.99
N ARG A 81 23.44 14.03 27.10
CA ARG A 81 24.53 14.90 27.57
C ARG A 81 24.67 16.14 26.69
N LYS A 82 24.66 15.97 25.33
CA LYS A 82 24.75 17.09 24.39
C LYS A 82 23.53 18.03 24.51
N MET A 83 22.33 17.49 24.69
CA MET A 83 21.12 18.28 24.93
C MET A 83 21.25 19.14 26.18
N ILE A 84 21.71 18.58 27.31
CA ILE A 84 21.91 19.31 28.56
C ILE A 84 22.95 20.42 28.39
N VAL A 85 24.09 20.10 27.76
CA VAL A 85 25.17 21.09 27.53
C VAL A 85 24.67 22.22 26.65
N SER A 86 23.93 21.95 25.59
CA SER A 86 23.37 22.94 24.69
C SER A 86 22.36 23.85 25.42
N PHE A 87 21.44 23.28 26.20
CA PHE A 87 20.46 24.03 26.98
C PHE A 87 21.10 24.94 28.03
N VAL A 88 22.03 24.37 28.80
CA VAL A 88 22.74 25.12 29.86
C VAL A 88 23.64 26.22 29.27
N GLY A 89 24.18 25.98 28.06
CA GLY A 89 24.98 26.97 27.34
C GLY A 89 24.21 28.23 26.90
N CYS A 90 22.87 28.18 26.80
CA CYS A 90 22.04 29.34 26.53
C CYS A 90 21.99 30.36 27.70
N LEU A 91 22.09 29.85 28.93
CA LEU A 91 21.84 30.65 30.13
C LEU A 91 22.80 31.86 30.32
N PRO A 92 24.14 31.69 30.18
CA PRO A 92 25.05 32.83 30.33
C PRO A 92 24.82 33.89 29.25
N ILE A 93 24.50 33.47 28.02
CA ILE A 93 24.25 34.39 26.91
C ILE A 93 22.95 35.13 27.14
N PHE A 94 21.91 34.45 27.62
CA PHE A 94 20.62 35.06 27.97
C PHE A 94 20.77 36.04 29.13
N ALA A 95 21.55 35.70 30.17
CA ALA A 95 21.84 36.57 31.30
C ALA A 95 22.52 37.87 30.87
N VAL A 96 23.56 37.78 30.02
CA VAL A 96 24.22 38.96 29.46
C VAL A 96 23.27 39.81 28.63
N GLY A 97 22.47 39.21 27.76
CA GLY A 97 21.48 39.92 26.96
C GLY A 97 20.45 40.65 27.81
N TYR A 98 20.00 40.04 28.91
CA TYR A 98 19.06 40.63 29.85
C TYR A 98 19.68 41.80 30.62
N CYS A 99 20.92 41.67 31.11
CA CYS A 99 21.62 42.75 31.80
C CYS A 99 21.89 43.94 30.88
N VAL A 100 22.32 43.69 29.63
CA VAL A 100 22.54 44.74 28.63
C VAL A 100 21.23 45.49 28.31
N TRP A 101 20.09 44.82 28.35
CA TRP A 101 18.78 45.44 28.18
C TRP A 101 18.36 46.33 29.37
N CYS A 102 18.73 45.93 30.60
CA CYS A 102 18.30 46.61 31.82
C CYS A 102 19.21 47.81 32.19
N ASP A 103 20.50 47.77 31.87
CA ASP A 103 21.51 48.69 32.43
C ASP A 103 21.78 49.97 31.62
N GLY A 104 20.96 50.34 30.64
CA GLY A 104 20.97 51.66 30.04
C GLY A 104 22.23 52.01 29.23
N ILE A 105 22.95 51.05 28.71
CA ILE A 105 24.04 51.24 27.74
C ILE A 105 23.48 52.02 26.52
N HIS A 106 24.32 52.84 25.85
CA HIS A 106 23.92 53.61 24.66
C HIS A 106 22.99 52.80 23.76
N GLU A 107 21.78 53.28 23.49
CA GLU A 107 20.67 52.53 22.84
C GLU A 107 21.08 51.75 21.58
N TRP A 108 21.92 52.39 20.73
CA TRP A 108 22.38 51.73 19.49
C TRP A 108 23.35 50.57 19.75
N LEU A 109 24.23 50.70 20.78
CA LEU A 109 25.21 49.66 21.14
C LEU A 109 24.52 48.48 21.84
N ALA A 110 23.56 48.76 22.73
CA ALA A 110 22.74 47.76 23.39
C ALA A 110 21.94 46.94 22.38
N LEU A 111 21.30 47.59 21.39
CA LEU A 111 20.57 46.91 20.31
C LEU A 111 21.49 46.02 19.48
N LEU A 112 22.68 46.47 19.15
CA LEU A 112 23.66 45.73 18.35
C LEU A 112 24.16 44.49 19.13
N ILE A 113 24.50 44.64 20.39
CA ILE A 113 24.94 43.57 21.28
C ILE A 113 23.80 42.54 21.48
N CYS A 114 22.59 42.99 21.75
CA CYS A 114 21.44 42.12 21.89
C CYS A 114 21.21 41.31 20.61
N LYS A 115 21.25 41.90 19.42
CA LYS A 115 21.11 41.19 18.16
C LYS A 115 22.20 40.12 17.96
N ILE A 116 23.46 40.44 18.29
CA ILE A 116 24.55 39.46 18.19
C ILE A 116 24.40 38.34 19.21
N LEU A 117 23.96 38.64 20.44
CA LEU A 117 23.79 37.61 21.49
C LEU A 117 22.59 36.68 21.25
N TRP A 118 21.50 37.17 20.66
CA TRP A 118 20.34 36.34 20.39
C TRP A 118 20.58 35.24 19.33
N GLY A 119 21.50 35.48 18.38
CA GLY A 119 21.86 34.49 17.37
C GLY A 119 22.35 33.17 17.97
N PRO A 120 23.42 33.17 18.81
CA PRO A 120 23.86 31.98 19.53
C PRO A 120 22.78 31.34 20.41
N VAL A 121 21.91 32.11 21.07
CA VAL A 121 20.81 31.60 21.88
C VAL A 121 19.83 30.77 21.03
N ILE A 122 19.38 31.34 19.90
CA ILE A 122 18.48 30.63 18.96
C ILE A 122 19.15 29.37 18.45
N PHE A 123 20.43 29.42 18.09
CA PHE A 123 21.20 28.27 17.61
C PHE A 123 21.29 27.15 18.67
N LEU A 124 21.64 27.51 19.92
CA LEU A 124 21.73 26.53 21.00
C LEU A 124 20.38 25.93 21.38
N LEU A 125 19.31 26.72 21.35
CA LEU A 125 17.95 26.21 21.56
C LEU A 125 17.55 25.25 20.44
N ALA A 126 17.83 25.56 19.19
CA ALA A 126 17.59 24.67 18.06
C ALA A 126 18.36 23.35 18.22
N LEU A 127 19.66 23.42 18.60
CA LEU A 127 20.46 22.24 18.91
C LEU A 127 19.86 21.40 20.05
N THR A 128 19.33 22.04 21.08
CA THR A 128 18.67 21.35 22.21
C THR A 128 17.47 20.55 21.70
N LEU A 129 16.63 21.15 20.86
CA LEU A 129 15.47 20.47 20.25
C LEU A 129 15.91 19.33 19.34
N VAL A 130 16.95 19.54 18.52
CA VAL A 130 17.50 18.50 17.64
C VAL A 130 18.00 17.30 18.47
N TYR A 131 18.72 17.53 19.56
CA TYR A 131 19.17 16.44 20.43
C TYR A 131 18.02 15.79 21.18
N ALA A 132 16.96 16.52 21.53
CA ALA A 132 15.75 15.97 22.12
C ALA A 132 15.05 14.99 21.16
N ILE A 133 14.85 15.42 19.89
CA ILE A 133 14.26 14.58 18.84
C ILE A 133 15.10 13.32 18.61
N ARG A 134 16.42 13.46 18.50
CA ARG A 134 17.34 12.31 18.35
C ARG A 134 17.30 11.37 19.54
N SER A 135 17.25 11.91 20.76
CA SER A 135 17.15 11.12 21.99
C SER A 135 15.85 10.33 22.03
N PHE A 136 14.75 10.94 21.62
CA PHE A 136 13.46 10.28 21.51
C PHE A 136 13.50 9.13 20.48
N GLY A 137 14.12 9.34 19.33
CA GLY A 137 14.29 8.30 18.31
C GLY A 137 15.08 7.10 18.79
N LEU A 138 16.21 7.35 19.49
CA LEU A 138 17.03 6.29 20.07
C LEU A 138 16.29 5.54 21.20
N TRP A 139 15.53 6.25 22.02
CA TRP A 139 14.71 5.64 23.07
C TRP A 139 13.60 4.74 22.48
N HIS A 140 12.90 5.21 21.44
CA HIS A 140 11.87 4.43 20.78
C HIS A 140 12.41 3.15 20.13
N LYS A 141 13.59 3.22 19.51
CA LYS A 141 14.28 2.05 18.93
C LYS A 141 14.63 0.99 19.99
N GLN A 142 14.91 1.40 21.21
CA GLN A 142 15.23 0.47 22.30
C GLN A 142 14.01 -0.28 22.86
N GLN A 143 12.83 0.37 22.87
CA GLN A 143 11.62 -0.23 23.44
C GLN A 143 10.92 -1.22 22.51
N HIS A 144 10.97 -0.95 21.22
CA HIS A 144 10.40 -1.83 20.23
C HIS A 144 11.54 -2.42 19.42
N HIS A 145 11.72 -3.72 19.38
CA HIS A 145 12.65 -4.40 18.49
C HIS A 145 12.27 -4.10 17.01
N ALA A 146 12.34 -2.83 16.67
CA ALA A 146 11.80 -2.24 15.45
C ALA A 146 12.85 -2.24 14.34
N GLU A 147 13.26 -3.43 13.91
CA GLU A 147 13.99 -3.60 12.65
C GLU A 147 13.12 -3.26 11.41
N GLN A 148 11.81 -3.02 11.58
CA GLN A 148 10.87 -2.96 10.46
C GLN A 148 10.19 -1.60 10.19
N ARG A 149 10.47 -0.53 10.95
CA ARG A 149 9.84 0.78 10.65
C ARG A 149 10.89 1.88 10.56
N PRO A 150 11.06 2.54 9.41
CA PRO A 150 12.03 3.62 9.21
C PRO A 150 11.55 4.93 9.87
N ILE A 151 11.61 5.01 11.20
CA ILE A 151 11.27 6.23 11.97
C ILE A 151 12.31 7.32 11.75
N ASP A 152 13.54 6.96 11.36
CA ASP A 152 14.64 7.89 11.13
C ASP A 152 14.30 8.96 10.08
N GLY A 153 13.59 8.60 9.02
CA GLY A 153 13.13 9.55 8.01
C GLY A 153 12.20 10.61 8.61
N LEU A 154 11.23 10.19 9.42
CA LEU A 154 10.28 11.10 10.07
C LEU A 154 10.98 12.04 11.06
N LEU A 155 11.94 11.53 11.84
CA LEU A 155 12.73 12.33 12.78
C LEU A 155 13.61 13.35 12.05
N ASN A 156 14.22 12.98 10.92
CA ASN A 156 15.01 13.90 10.11
C ASN A 156 14.16 15.04 9.52
N ILE A 157 12.92 14.75 9.12
CA ILE A 157 11.95 15.79 8.72
C ILE A 157 11.68 16.74 9.89
N GLY A 158 11.43 16.23 11.09
CA GLY A 158 11.25 17.04 12.28
C GLY A 158 12.46 17.92 12.59
N ILE A 159 13.68 17.41 12.45
CA ILE A 159 14.92 18.16 12.61
C ILE A 159 15.02 19.29 11.57
N CYS A 160 14.65 19.01 10.31
CA CYS A 160 14.63 20.03 9.26
C CYS A 160 13.68 21.19 9.61
N PHE A 161 12.47 20.89 10.11
CA PHE A 161 11.53 21.93 10.58
C PHE A 161 12.10 22.78 11.72
N VAL A 162 12.82 22.18 12.68
CA VAL A 162 13.48 22.92 13.76
C VAL A 162 14.50 23.93 13.20
N TRP A 163 15.32 23.50 12.23
CA TRP A 163 16.31 24.40 11.62
C TRP A 163 15.66 25.52 10.81
N VAL A 164 14.61 25.21 10.02
CA VAL A 164 13.85 26.21 9.26
C VAL A 164 13.23 27.23 10.20
N ALA A 165 12.60 26.80 11.29
CA ALA A 165 12.02 27.69 12.29
C ALA A 165 13.09 28.58 12.94
N ALA A 166 14.25 28.02 13.31
CA ALA A 166 15.36 28.77 13.89
C ALA A 166 15.88 29.83 12.93
N ILE A 167 16.03 29.54 11.64
CA ILE A 167 16.45 30.48 10.60
C ILE A 167 15.41 31.60 10.44
N ILE A 168 14.13 31.30 10.40
CA ILE A 168 13.06 32.31 10.28
C ILE A 168 13.08 33.25 11.50
N ILE A 169 13.20 32.71 12.71
CA ILE A 169 13.27 33.50 13.95
C ILE A 169 14.52 34.37 13.91
N PHE A 170 15.67 33.84 13.48
CA PHE A 170 16.92 34.61 13.39
C PHE A 170 16.83 35.76 12.38
N ILE A 171 16.29 35.50 11.18
CA ILE A 171 16.07 36.53 10.14
C ILE A 171 15.08 37.57 10.64
N SER A 172 13.99 37.15 11.30
CA SER A 172 13.00 38.04 11.91
C SER A 172 13.64 39.02 12.91
N LEU A 173 14.53 38.50 13.75
CA LEU A 173 15.28 39.29 14.71
C LEU A 173 16.17 40.33 14.03
N LEU A 174 16.90 39.93 12.97
CA LEU A 174 17.79 40.85 12.21
C LEU A 174 17.00 41.97 11.52
N LEU A 175 15.82 41.64 10.97
CA LEU A 175 14.97 42.59 10.26
C LEU A 175 14.03 43.40 11.17
N GLU A 176 14.03 43.12 12.47
CA GLU A 176 13.09 43.72 13.45
C GLU A 176 11.62 43.59 13.06
N LYS A 177 11.27 42.48 12.36
CA LYS A 177 9.92 42.20 11.92
C LYS A 177 9.35 41.01 12.69
N ASN A 178 8.04 41.01 12.85
CA ASN A 178 7.38 39.86 13.47
C ASN A 178 7.59 38.57 12.62
N PRO A 179 8.03 37.43 13.21
CA PRO A 179 8.22 36.18 12.50
C PRO A 179 6.99 35.72 11.70
N LEU A 180 5.79 36.06 12.14
CA LEU A 180 4.53 35.72 11.46
C LEU A 180 4.41 36.40 10.08
N TYR A 181 4.93 37.61 9.91
CA TYR A 181 4.95 38.28 8.58
C TYR A 181 5.87 37.56 7.60
N LEU A 182 7.04 37.11 8.08
CA LEU A 182 7.97 36.36 7.25
C LEU A 182 7.37 34.98 6.89
N LEU A 183 6.75 34.29 7.87
CA LEU A 183 6.12 33.01 7.67
C LEU A 183 4.95 33.11 6.69
N SER A 184 4.11 34.18 6.79
CA SER A 184 2.99 34.37 5.87
C SER A 184 3.46 34.63 4.43
N GLY A 185 4.48 35.46 4.26
CA GLY A 185 5.08 35.75 2.95
C GLY A 185 5.71 34.49 2.31
N LEU A 186 6.55 33.79 3.08
CA LEU A 186 7.12 32.50 2.64
C LEU A 186 6.06 31.45 2.37
N GLY A 187 5.03 31.39 3.22
CA GLY A 187 3.90 30.47 3.04
C GLY A 187 3.12 30.71 1.75
N ALA A 188 2.88 31.97 1.40
CA ALA A 188 2.22 32.31 0.13
C ALA A 188 3.07 31.88 -1.09
N ILE A 189 4.39 32.14 -1.06
CA ILE A 189 5.30 31.69 -2.12
C ILE A 189 5.34 30.17 -2.19
N ALA A 190 5.46 29.49 -1.03
CA ALA A 190 5.49 28.04 -0.97
C ALA A 190 4.20 27.41 -1.51
N ALA A 191 3.03 28.01 -1.23
CA ALA A 191 1.75 27.53 -1.75
C ALA A 191 1.69 27.58 -3.29
N VAL A 192 2.17 28.70 -3.88
CA VAL A 192 2.24 28.83 -5.33
C VAL A 192 3.21 27.82 -5.95
N LEU A 193 4.40 27.65 -5.35
CA LEU A 193 5.38 26.66 -5.81
C LEU A 193 4.85 25.24 -5.68
N LEU A 194 4.17 24.92 -4.58
CA LEU A 194 3.57 23.60 -4.35
C LEU A 194 2.49 23.30 -5.39
N LEU A 195 1.67 24.30 -5.73
CA LEU A 195 0.67 24.15 -6.80
C LEU A 195 1.35 23.90 -8.16
N PHE A 196 2.42 24.60 -8.45
CA PHE A 196 3.16 24.45 -9.71
C PHE A 196 3.83 23.09 -9.82
N PHE A 197 4.43 22.60 -8.73
CA PHE A 197 5.14 21.32 -8.71
C PHE A 197 4.28 20.14 -8.23
N GLN A 198 2.97 20.33 -8.03
CA GLN A 198 2.07 19.31 -7.47
C GLN A 198 2.19 17.96 -8.19
N GLN A 199 2.14 17.97 -9.53
CA GLN A 199 2.20 16.73 -10.32
C GLN A 199 3.57 16.04 -10.20
N THR A 200 4.64 16.80 -10.16
CA THR A 200 6.00 16.27 -9.99
C THR A 200 6.17 15.61 -8.61
N ILE A 201 5.67 16.27 -7.56
CA ILE A 201 5.71 15.73 -6.20
C ILE A 201 4.88 14.45 -6.09
N LEU A 202 3.68 14.41 -6.68
CA LEU A 202 2.84 13.21 -6.70
C LEU A 202 3.53 12.06 -7.43
N SER A 203 4.18 12.32 -8.56
CA SER A 203 4.94 11.30 -9.29
C SER A 203 6.12 10.77 -8.48
N LEU A 204 6.85 11.65 -7.79
CA LEU A 204 7.96 11.26 -6.91
C LEU A 204 7.48 10.36 -5.76
N VAL A 205 6.40 10.75 -5.08
CA VAL A 205 5.80 9.96 -3.99
C VAL A 205 5.33 8.62 -4.50
N ALA A 206 4.63 8.59 -5.65
CA ALA A 206 4.17 7.36 -6.28
C ALA A 206 5.34 6.42 -6.64
N SER A 207 6.44 6.98 -7.19
CA SER A 207 7.65 6.20 -7.50
C SER A 207 8.26 5.54 -6.25
N VAL A 208 8.36 6.29 -5.15
CA VAL A 208 8.84 5.75 -3.87
C VAL A 208 7.89 4.67 -3.36
N GLN A 209 6.58 4.90 -3.42
CA GLN A 209 5.57 3.96 -2.95
C GLN A 209 5.62 2.64 -3.73
N ILE A 210 5.68 2.68 -5.06
CA ILE A 210 5.77 1.47 -5.90
C ILE A 210 6.99 0.64 -5.54
N ASN A 211 8.15 1.30 -5.34
CA ASN A 211 9.39 0.60 -5.00
C ASN A 211 9.41 0.03 -3.56
N VAL A 212 8.87 0.76 -2.59
CA VAL A 212 8.86 0.33 -1.17
C VAL A 212 7.85 -0.79 -0.94
N ASP A 213 6.67 -0.69 -1.57
CA ASP A 213 5.58 -1.66 -1.41
C ASP A 213 5.68 -2.83 -2.41
N HIS A 214 6.68 -2.82 -3.30
CA HIS A 214 6.86 -3.83 -4.36
C HIS A 214 5.58 -4.08 -5.17
N LEU A 215 4.86 -3.01 -5.51
CA LEU A 215 3.58 -3.12 -6.19
C LEU A 215 3.74 -3.62 -7.63
N VAL A 216 4.79 -3.16 -8.31
CA VAL A 216 5.13 -3.53 -9.69
C VAL A 216 6.65 -3.53 -9.85
N GLU A 217 7.18 -4.54 -10.50
CA GLU A 217 8.59 -4.69 -10.84
C GLU A 217 8.77 -4.78 -12.36
N ILE A 218 10.00 -4.51 -12.84
CA ILE A 218 10.32 -4.69 -14.26
C ILE A 218 10.21 -6.18 -14.61
N GLY A 219 9.47 -6.48 -15.67
CA GLY A 219 9.17 -7.84 -16.09
C GLY A 219 7.81 -8.36 -15.60
N ASP A 220 7.12 -7.66 -14.72
CA ASP A 220 5.77 -8.03 -14.28
C ASP A 220 4.76 -7.89 -15.41
N TRP A 221 3.84 -8.84 -15.50
CA TRP A 221 2.67 -8.74 -16.33
C TRP A 221 1.54 -8.03 -15.59
N ILE A 222 1.15 -6.86 -16.10
CA ILE A 222 0.06 -6.04 -15.54
C ILE A 222 -1.05 -5.78 -16.54
N SER A 223 -2.28 -5.66 -16.04
CA SER A 223 -3.43 -5.22 -16.81
C SER A 223 -4.11 -4.06 -16.10
N ILE A 224 -4.36 -2.98 -16.86
CA ILE A 224 -4.98 -1.73 -16.40
C ILE A 224 -6.07 -1.35 -17.39
N ASP A 225 -7.26 -1.17 -16.87
CA ASP A 225 -8.37 -0.61 -17.65
C ASP A 225 -8.28 0.92 -17.67
N TYR A 226 -8.07 1.49 -18.84
CA TYR A 226 -7.89 2.92 -19.05
C TYR A 226 -9.00 3.43 -19.97
N ASP A 227 -10.08 3.88 -19.41
CA ASP A 227 -11.30 4.46 -20.02
C ASP A 227 -11.54 4.21 -21.53
N GLU A 228 -10.56 4.48 -22.40
CA GLU A 228 -10.64 4.35 -23.85
C GLU A 228 -9.82 3.17 -24.41
N PHE A 229 -8.88 2.63 -23.64
CA PHE A 229 -8.02 1.52 -24.06
C PHE A 229 -7.54 0.70 -22.86
N GLU A 230 -7.36 -0.58 -23.07
CA GLU A 230 -6.80 -1.52 -22.10
C GLU A 230 -5.29 -1.59 -22.30
N ILE A 231 -4.56 -1.44 -21.18
CA ILE A 231 -3.12 -1.72 -21.14
C ILE A 231 -2.98 -3.12 -20.57
N ASP A 232 -2.52 -4.07 -21.37
CA ASP A 232 -2.30 -5.46 -20.97
C ASP A 232 -0.96 -5.96 -21.54
N GLY A 233 0.03 -6.12 -20.69
CA GLY A 233 1.36 -6.46 -21.14
C GLY A 233 2.41 -6.50 -20.04
N THR A 234 3.67 -6.55 -20.46
CA THR A 234 4.82 -6.66 -19.56
C THR A 234 5.47 -5.31 -19.34
N VAL A 235 5.80 -5.01 -18.08
CA VAL A 235 6.52 -3.79 -17.69
C VAL A 235 7.96 -3.87 -18.19
N GLU A 236 8.35 -2.98 -19.09
CA GLU A 236 9.71 -2.90 -19.64
C GLU A 236 10.60 -1.97 -18.83
N GLU A 237 10.06 -0.84 -18.41
CA GLU A 237 10.84 0.21 -17.73
C GLU A 237 9.98 0.97 -16.72
N ILE A 238 10.57 1.26 -15.57
CA ILE A 238 9.98 2.12 -14.54
C ILE A 238 10.94 3.30 -14.34
N THR A 239 10.51 4.51 -14.73
CA THR A 239 11.25 5.75 -14.50
C THR A 239 10.64 6.51 -13.31
N LEU A 240 11.22 7.66 -12.97
CA LEU A 240 10.69 8.50 -11.88
C LEU A 240 9.27 9.02 -12.15
N HIS A 241 8.88 9.19 -13.41
CA HIS A 241 7.60 9.81 -13.79
C HIS A 241 6.69 8.92 -14.61
N THR A 242 7.24 7.90 -15.28
CA THR A 242 6.51 7.06 -16.23
C THR A 242 6.84 5.59 -16.05
N VAL A 243 5.83 4.75 -16.30
CA VAL A 243 5.98 3.31 -16.47
C VAL A 243 5.71 3.00 -17.94
N LYS A 244 6.57 2.20 -18.56
CA LYS A 244 6.43 1.72 -19.93
C LYS A 244 6.01 0.25 -19.90
N VAL A 245 4.92 -0.05 -20.57
CA VAL A 245 4.36 -1.40 -20.66
C VAL A 245 4.32 -1.80 -22.14
N SER A 246 4.93 -2.93 -22.45
CA SER A 246 4.88 -3.55 -23.76
C SER A 246 3.63 -4.43 -23.85
N ASN A 247 2.63 -3.98 -24.55
CA ASN A 247 1.38 -4.70 -24.74
C ASN A 247 1.58 -5.95 -25.62
N TRP A 248 0.63 -6.89 -25.55
CA TRP A 248 0.65 -8.13 -26.36
C TRP A 248 0.56 -7.90 -27.86
N ASP A 249 -0.01 -6.77 -28.31
CA ASP A 249 -0.07 -6.34 -29.70
C ASP A 249 1.23 -5.67 -30.19
N ARG A 250 2.29 -5.64 -29.37
CA ARG A 250 3.58 -4.99 -29.62
C ARG A 250 3.57 -3.48 -29.58
N THR A 251 2.49 -2.85 -29.13
CA THR A 251 2.48 -1.42 -28.83
C THR A 251 3.13 -1.14 -27.50
N LEU A 252 3.72 0.05 -27.35
CA LEU A 252 4.31 0.51 -26.10
C LEU A 252 3.37 1.53 -25.44
N ALA A 253 2.77 1.14 -24.33
CA ALA A 253 1.97 2.05 -23.51
C ALA A 253 2.87 2.78 -22.51
N CYS A 254 2.76 4.11 -22.46
CA CYS A 254 3.47 4.95 -21.51
C CYS A 254 2.44 5.63 -20.59
N LEU A 255 2.47 5.30 -19.32
CA LEU A 255 1.54 5.85 -18.34
C LEU A 255 2.29 6.60 -17.21
N PRO A 256 1.72 7.69 -16.69
CA PRO A 256 2.26 8.38 -15.54
C PRO A 256 2.29 7.46 -14.33
N ILE A 257 3.41 7.43 -13.60
CA ILE A 257 3.55 6.56 -12.42
C ILE A 257 2.53 6.91 -11.32
N SER A 258 2.12 8.18 -11.21
CA SER A 258 1.07 8.63 -10.31
C SER A 258 -0.30 8.01 -10.59
N ASP A 259 -0.59 7.66 -11.84
CA ASP A 259 -1.87 7.08 -12.24
C ASP A 259 -1.90 5.59 -11.93
N LEU A 260 -0.77 4.91 -12.03
CA LEU A 260 -0.65 3.50 -11.62
C LEU A 260 -0.99 3.30 -10.14
N VAL A 261 -0.61 4.27 -9.28
CA VAL A 261 -0.93 4.19 -7.83
C VAL A 261 -2.39 4.58 -7.55
N LYS A 262 -2.98 5.45 -8.37
CA LYS A 262 -4.36 5.93 -8.15
C LYS A 262 -5.44 5.00 -8.71
N ARG A 263 -5.13 4.25 -9.76
CA ARG A 263 -6.09 3.35 -10.43
C ARG A 263 -5.88 1.90 -9.97
N PRO A 264 -6.93 1.11 -9.87
CA PRO A 264 -6.77 -0.31 -9.65
C PRO A 264 -6.14 -0.95 -10.89
N PHE A 265 -5.22 -1.87 -10.67
CA PHE A 265 -4.60 -2.68 -11.71
C PHE A 265 -4.49 -4.13 -11.24
N ILE A 266 -4.35 -5.06 -12.17
CA ILE A 266 -4.11 -6.47 -11.88
C ILE A 266 -2.65 -6.76 -12.18
N ASN A 267 -1.94 -7.33 -11.20
CA ASN A 267 -0.59 -7.87 -11.39
C ASN A 267 -0.68 -9.41 -11.44
N TYR A 268 -0.33 -9.99 -12.58
CA TYR A 268 -0.40 -11.43 -12.82
C TYR A 268 0.85 -12.20 -12.36
N THR A 269 1.88 -11.54 -11.92
CA THR A 269 3.14 -12.17 -11.48
C THR A 269 2.93 -13.15 -10.32
N ALA A 270 1.98 -12.85 -9.41
CA ALA A 270 1.62 -13.78 -8.34
C ALA A 270 1.02 -15.09 -8.88
N MET A 271 0.24 -15.02 -9.96
CA MET A 271 -0.29 -16.19 -10.67
C MET A 271 0.85 -16.99 -11.33
N GLU A 272 1.77 -16.33 -12.01
CA GLU A 272 2.92 -17.00 -12.65
C GLU A 272 3.83 -17.68 -11.62
N LYS A 273 4.20 -16.97 -10.55
CA LYS A 273 5.02 -17.51 -9.45
C LYS A 273 4.29 -18.63 -8.69
N GLY A 274 2.98 -18.51 -8.52
CA GLY A 274 2.13 -19.53 -7.86
C GLY A 274 1.86 -20.77 -8.71
N GLY A 275 2.16 -20.72 -10.01
CA GLY A 275 2.02 -21.84 -10.94
C GLY A 275 0.58 -22.35 -11.10
N GLY A 276 -0.41 -21.45 -11.03
CA GLY A 276 -1.81 -21.80 -11.18
C GLY A 276 -2.64 -20.72 -11.86
N ARG A 277 -3.04 -20.94 -13.13
CA ARG A 277 -3.89 -20.03 -13.89
C ARG A 277 -5.34 -20.50 -13.86
N ARG A 278 -6.24 -19.62 -13.45
CA ARG A 278 -7.67 -19.94 -13.26
C ARG A 278 -8.41 -20.13 -14.57
N ILE A 279 -9.09 -21.27 -14.71
CA ILE A 279 -10.12 -21.52 -15.71
C ILE A 279 -11.47 -21.24 -15.05
N LYS A 280 -12.21 -20.27 -15.57
CA LYS A 280 -13.58 -19.93 -15.13
C LYS A 280 -14.44 -19.73 -16.36
N LYS A 281 -15.11 -20.79 -16.80
CA LYS A 281 -15.96 -20.81 -17.99
C LYS A 281 -17.29 -21.47 -17.68
N SER A 282 -18.34 -21.04 -18.33
CA SER A 282 -19.68 -21.59 -18.15
C SER A 282 -20.20 -22.18 -19.46
N ILE A 283 -20.77 -23.38 -19.38
CA ILE A 283 -21.54 -23.96 -20.45
C ILE A 283 -23.03 -23.66 -20.18
N LEU A 284 -23.70 -23.03 -21.12
CA LEU A 284 -25.12 -22.68 -20.99
C LEU A 284 -25.97 -23.89 -21.36
N ILE A 285 -26.64 -24.52 -20.40
CA ILE A 285 -27.48 -25.71 -20.62
C ILE A 285 -28.92 -25.25 -20.91
N ASP A 286 -29.52 -25.78 -21.99
CA ASP A 286 -30.94 -25.55 -22.26
C ASP A 286 -31.80 -26.17 -21.14
N GLN A 287 -32.51 -25.32 -20.40
CA GLN A 287 -33.32 -25.71 -19.26
C GLN A 287 -34.36 -26.78 -19.62
N ARG A 288 -34.87 -26.81 -20.86
CA ARG A 288 -35.85 -27.78 -21.35
C ARG A 288 -35.24 -29.16 -21.51
N SER A 289 -33.94 -29.32 -21.58
CA SER A 289 -33.23 -30.58 -21.65
C SER A 289 -33.02 -31.24 -20.28
N ILE A 290 -33.21 -30.49 -19.18
CA ILE A 290 -33.00 -30.97 -17.82
C ILE A 290 -34.17 -31.82 -17.37
N ARG A 291 -33.91 -33.09 -16.99
CA ARG A 291 -34.93 -34.03 -16.56
C ARG A 291 -34.35 -35.13 -15.68
N PHE A 292 -35.21 -35.97 -15.12
CA PHE A 292 -34.79 -37.14 -14.40
C PHE A 292 -34.31 -38.24 -15.39
N LEU A 293 -33.31 -39.01 -14.97
CA LEU A 293 -32.82 -40.18 -15.70
C LEU A 293 -33.77 -41.33 -15.54
N ASN A 294 -33.96 -42.12 -16.60
CA ASN A 294 -34.61 -43.39 -16.55
C ASN A 294 -33.61 -44.54 -16.27
N MET A 295 -34.09 -45.77 -16.06
CA MET A 295 -33.21 -46.90 -15.71
C MET A 295 -32.26 -47.29 -16.84
N GLU A 296 -32.70 -47.22 -18.09
CA GLU A 296 -31.88 -47.58 -19.28
C GLU A 296 -30.73 -46.57 -19.42
N GLU A 297 -31.02 -45.29 -19.23
CA GLU A 297 -30.02 -44.26 -19.28
C GLU A 297 -29.01 -44.34 -18.12
N LEU A 298 -29.47 -44.75 -16.95
CA LEU A 298 -28.63 -44.97 -15.79
C LEU A 298 -27.63 -46.12 -16.04
N GLU A 299 -28.12 -47.24 -16.61
CA GLU A 299 -27.26 -48.38 -16.98
C GLU A 299 -26.24 -47.99 -18.07
N MET A 300 -26.66 -47.20 -19.06
CA MET A 300 -25.77 -46.69 -20.09
C MET A 300 -24.68 -45.78 -19.50
N LEU A 301 -25.02 -44.90 -18.55
CA LEU A 301 -24.07 -44.00 -17.90
C LEU A 301 -23.10 -44.72 -16.97
N LYS A 302 -23.43 -45.94 -16.46
CA LYS A 302 -22.49 -46.80 -15.72
C LYS A 302 -21.32 -47.27 -16.60
N GLY A 303 -21.46 -47.20 -17.90
CA GLY A 303 -20.39 -47.48 -18.85
C GLY A 303 -19.25 -46.45 -18.80
N PHE A 304 -19.46 -45.28 -18.18
CA PHE A 304 -18.38 -44.35 -17.87
C PHE A 304 -17.68 -44.77 -16.57
N ASP A 305 -16.44 -45.24 -16.64
CA ASP A 305 -15.67 -45.68 -15.47
C ASP A 305 -15.62 -44.63 -14.38
N ILE A 306 -15.51 -43.39 -14.78
CA ILE A 306 -15.49 -42.20 -13.89
C ILE A 306 -16.76 -42.09 -13.03
N LEU A 307 -17.93 -42.57 -13.53
CA LEU A 307 -19.21 -42.40 -12.86
C LEU A 307 -19.66 -43.66 -12.08
N LYS A 308 -19.08 -44.82 -12.39
CA LYS A 308 -19.57 -46.12 -11.90
C LYS A 308 -19.80 -46.13 -10.38
N ASP A 309 -18.77 -45.85 -9.60
CA ASP A 309 -18.86 -45.90 -8.13
C ASP A 309 -19.88 -44.88 -7.58
N TYR A 310 -19.95 -43.69 -8.21
CA TYR A 310 -20.92 -42.68 -7.82
C TYR A 310 -22.35 -43.13 -8.06
N LEU A 311 -22.62 -43.69 -9.24
CA LEU A 311 -23.96 -44.13 -9.60
C LEU A 311 -24.43 -45.32 -8.74
N GLU A 312 -23.59 -46.34 -8.48
CA GLU A 312 -23.88 -47.44 -7.60
C GLU A 312 -24.19 -47.00 -6.17
N SER A 313 -23.39 -46.07 -5.64
CA SER A 313 -23.61 -45.49 -4.31
C SER A 313 -24.93 -44.71 -4.26
N LYS A 314 -25.21 -43.89 -5.28
CA LYS A 314 -26.43 -43.08 -5.34
C LYS A 314 -27.70 -43.91 -5.57
N GLU A 315 -27.65 -44.97 -6.35
CA GLU A 315 -28.77 -45.88 -6.47
C GLU A 315 -29.15 -46.50 -5.12
N THR A 316 -28.16 -46.96 -4.37
CA THR A 316 -28.37 -47.52 -3.03
C THR A 316 -28.99 -46.49 -2.08
N GLU A 317 -28.46 -45.28 -2.07
CA GLU A 317 -28.97 -44.15 -1.26
C GLU A 317 -30.44 -43.84 -1.64
N ILE A 318 -30.71 -43.69 -2.92
CA ILE A 318 -32.03 -43.32 -3.43
C ILE A 318 -33.03 -44.45 -3.21
N SER A 319 -32.67 -45.71 -3.44
CA SER A 319 -33.55 -46.85 -3.20
C SER A 319 -33.94 -46.94 -1.72
N THR A 320 -32.97 -46.80 -0.83
CA THR A 320 -33.20 -46.76 0.63
C THR A 320 -34.13 -45.60 1.02
N TYR A 321 -33.88 -44.40 0.48
CA TYR A 321 -34.73 -43.24 0.74
C TYR A 321 -36.15 -43.43 0.24
N ASN A 322 -36.36 -44.06 -0.90
CA ASN A 322 -37.64 -44.25 -1.57
C ASN A 322 -38.48 -45.38 -0.96
N THR A 323 -37.88 -46.28 -0.17
CA THR A 323 -38.57 -47.42 0.46
C THR A 323 -39.73 -46.91 1.34
N GLY A 324 -40.95 -47.43 1.06
CA GLY A 324 -42.16 -47.06 1.80
C GLY A 324 -42.73 -45.67 1.50
N ARG A 325 -42.21 -44.96 0.49
CA ARG A 325 -42.69 -43.61 0.12
C ARG A 325 -43.65 -43.68 -1.08
N SER A 326 -44.59 -42.74 -1.11
CA SER A 326 -45.48 -42.51 -2.25
C SER A 326 -44.67 -42.03 -3.46
N ARG A 327 -45.10 -42.39 -4.67
CA ARG A 327 -44.50 -42.04 -5.96
C ARG A 327 -44.19 -40.54 -6.09
N PHE A 328 -44.95 -39.67 -5.47
CA PHE A 328 -44.73 -38.22 -5.51
C PHE A 328 -43.63 -37.73 -4.58
N ASN A 329 -43.22 -38.53 -3.61
CA ASN A 329 -42.23 -38.21 -2.61
C ASN A 329 -40.88 -38.94 -2.82
N THR A 330 -40.68 -39.53 -3.98
CA THR A 330 -39.48 -40.28 -4.35
C THR A 330 -38.42 -39.34 -4.95
N ARG A 331 -37.17 -39.72 -4.74
CA ARG A 331 -36.02 -39.05 -5.33
C ARG A 331 -35.52 -39.75 -6.56
N TYR A 332 -35.04 -39.03 -7.54
CA TYR A 332 -34.43 -39.52 -8.76
C TYR A 332 -33.18 -38.71 -9.10
N LEU A 333 -32.26 -39.33 -9.83
CA LEU A 333 -31.11 -38.63 -10.39
C LEU A 333 -31.53 -37.77 -11.58
N THR A 334 -30.97 -36.57 -11.66
CA THR A 334 -31.13 -35.72 -12.83
C THR A 334 -29.94 -35.88 -13.78
N ASN A 335 -30.20 -35.74 -15.07
CA ASN A 335 -29.16 -35.78 -16.08
C ASN A 335 -28.11 -34.66 -15.87
N LEU A 336 -28.52 -33.44 -15.52
CA LEU A 336 -27.61 -32.32 -15.23
C LEU A 336 -26.76 -32.59 -14.00
N GLY A 337 -27.33 -33.08 -12.90
CA GLY A 337 -26.60 -33.42 -11.68
C GLY A 337 -25.55 -34.49 -11.92
N THR A 338 -25.89 -35.51 -12.74
CA THR A 338 -24.96 -36.57 -13.11
C THR A 338 -23.83 -36.07 -14.01
N PHE A 339 -24.16 -35.22 -15.00
CA PHE A 339 -23.15 -34.58 -15.84
C PHE A 339 -22.21 -33.66 -15.03
N ARG A 340 -22.75 -32.93 -14.05
CA ARG A 340 -21.93 -32.09 -13.16
C ARG A 340 -20.89 -32.94 -12.41
N ILE A 341 -21.25 -34.09 -11.91
CA ILE A 341 -20.31 -35.01 -11.23
C ILE A 341 -19.31 -35.60 -12.23
N TYR A 342 -19.76 -35.95 -13.43
CA TYR A 342 -18.85 -36.37 -14.50
C TYR A 342 -17.78 -35.30 -14.77
N ALA A 343 -18.20 -34.08 -15.02
CA ALA A 343 -17.31 -32.98 -15.31
C ALA A 343 -16.31 -32.71 -14.14
N GLN A 344 -16.81 -32.79 -12.92
CA GLN A 344 -15.95 -32.61 -11.75
C GLN A 344 -14.88 -33.71 -11.66
N ARG A 345 -15.25 -34.96 -11.77
CA ARG A 345 -14.31 -36.11 -11.72
C ARG A 345 -13.34 -36.12 -12.90
N TYR A 346 -13.79 -35.72 -14.08
CA TYR A 346 -12.95 -35.56 -15.25
C TYR A 346 -11.83 -34.54 -15.01
N LEU A 347 -12.16 -33.42 -14.36
CA LEU A 347 -11.19 -32.42 -14.00
C LEU A 347 -10.24 -32.90 -12.89
N GLU A 348 -10.72 -33.63 -11.89
CA GLU A 348 -9.95 -34.23 -10.81
C GLU A 348 -8.91 -35.23 -11.32
N GLN A 349 -9.24 -35.97 -12.39
CA GLN A 349 -8.34 -36.94 -13.03
C GLN A 349 -7.42 -36.34 -14.06
N ASN A 350 -7.63 -35.07 -14.44
CA ASN A 350 -6.81 -34.41 -15.47
C ASN A 350 -5.45 -34.00 -14.89
N PRO A 351 -4.31 -34.52 -15.37
CA PRO A 351 -2.99 -34.27 -14.82
C PRO A 351 -2.54 -32.82 -14.94
N ILE A 352 -3.16 -32.04 -15.83
CA ILE A 352 -2.80 -30.62 -16.07
C ILE A 352 -3.57 -29.70 -15.12
N VAL A 353 -4.64 -30.18 -14.51
CA VAL A 353 -5.40 -29.42 -13.50
C VAL A 353 -4.72 -29.54 -12.15
N ARG A 354 -4.72 -28.44 -11.37
CA ARG A 354 -4.18 -28.40 -10.00
C ARG A 354 -5.17 -29.04 -9.03
N ASP A 355 -4.71 -30.02 -8.29
CA ASP A 355 -5.45 -30.73 -7.23
C ASP A 355 -5.36 -30.06 -5.87
N ASP A 356 -4.33 -29.26 -5.64
CA ASP A 356 -4.10 -28.48 -4.41
C ASP A 356 -4.84 -27.13 -4.40
N MET A 357 -5.46 -26.74 -5.51
CA MET A 357 -6.25 -25.51 -5.63
C MET A 357 -7.75 -25.83 -5.75
N THR A 358 -8.58 -24.80 -5.55
CA THR A 358 -10.05 -24.95 -5.62
C THR A 358 -10.48 -25.49 -6.98
N LEU A 359 -11.15 -26.63 -6.95
CA LEU A 359 -11.78 -27.27 -8.10
C LEU A 359 -13.26 -27.48 -7.80
N MET A 360 -14.14 -26.98 -8.66
CA MET A 360 -15.58 -27.20 -8.55
C MET A 360 -16.25 -27.05 -9.91
N VAL A 361 -17.34 -27.83 -10.08
CA VAL A 361 -18.32 -27.63 -11.14
C VAL A 361 -19.66 -27.35 -10.49
N ARG A 362 -20.22 -26.15 -10.77
CA ARG A 362 -21.43 -25.69 -10.09
C ARG A 362 -22.43 -25.06 -11.05
N GLU A 363 -23.70 -25.18 -10.68
CA GLU A 363 -24.78 -24.47 -11.35
C GLU A 363 -24.89 -23.05 -10.82
N LEU A 364 -24.96 -22.07 -11.71
CA LEU A 364 -25.26 -20.71 -11.37
C LEU A 364 -26.77 -20.44 -11.52
N THR A 365 -27.20 -19.25 -11.11
CA THR A 365 -28.60 -18.84 -11.22
C THR A 365 -29.07 -18.96 -12.67
N PRO A 366 -30.20 -19.65 -12.94
CA PRO A 366 -30.76 -19.74 -14.26
C PRO A 366 -31.03 -18.37 -14.88
N THR A 367 -30.74 -18.25 -16.16
CA THR A 367 -30.94 -17.04 -16.95
C THR A 367 -31.93 -17.28 -18.08
N LYS A 368 -32.30 -16.23 -18.81
CA LYS A 368 -33.07 -16.36 -20.05
C LYS A 368 -32.36 -17.21 -21.12
N SER A 369 -31.04 -17.29 -21.05
CA SER A 369 -30.17 -18.08 -21.95
C SER A 369 -29.82 -19.44 -21.38
N GLY A 370 -30.63 -20.03 -20.47
CA GLY A 370 -30.45 -21.34 -19.89
C GLY A 370 -29.80 -21.34 -18.51
N VAL A 371 -29.37 -22.53 -18.08
CA VAL A 371 -28.70 -22.77 -16.79
C VAL A 371 -27.19 -22.80 -17.03
N PRO A 372 -26.43 -21.81 -16.51
CA PRO A 372 -24.98 -21.84 -16.64
C PRO A 372 -24.38 -22.89 -15.71
N LEU A 373 -23.67 -23.84 -16.26
CA LEU A 373 -22.82 -24.79 -15.54
C LEU A 373 -21.39 -24.27 -15.56
N GLU A 374 -20.94 -23.69 -14.44
CA GLU A 374 -19.61 -23.09 -14.31
C GLU A 374 -18.57 -24.13 -13.95
N ILE A 375 -17.52 -24.16 -14.76
CA ILE A 375 -16.28 -24.89 -14.54
C ILE A 375 -15.31 -23.94 -13.88
N TYR A 376 -14.86 -24.27 -12.68
CA TYR A 376 -13.92 -23.46 -11.91
C TYR A 376 -12.77 -24.36 -11.44
N CYS A 377 -11.60 -24.19 -12.03
CA CYS A 377 -10.39 -24.93 -11.68
C CYS A 377 -9.15 -24.13 -12.01
N PHE A 378 -7.99 -24.66 -11.68
CA PHE A 378 -6.69 -24.03 -11.97
C PHE A 378 -5.84 -24.96 -12.83
N SER A 379 -5.30 -24.43 -13.93
CA SER A 379 -4.34 -25.11 -14.77
C SER A 379 -2.92 -24.96 -14.20
N LYS A 380 -2.10 -26.02 -14.29
CA LYS A 380 -0.66 -25.98 -14.02
C LYS A 380 0.10 -25.14 -15.06
N GLU A 381 -0.45 -25.06 -16.27
CA GLU A 381 0.10 -24.23 -17.34
C GLU A 381 -0.34 -22.78 -17.15
N VAL A 382 0.62 -21.89 -16.96
CA VAL A 382 0.39 -20.44 -16.75
C VAL A 382 0.65 -19.64 -18.02
N ARG A 383 1.53 -20.14 -18.93
CA ARG A 383 1.86 -19.47 -20.18
C ARG A 383 0.64 -19.41 -21.10
N TRP A 384 0.41 -18.23 -21.68
CA TRP A 384 -0.86 -17.95 -22.36
C TRP A 384 -1.26 -18.98 -23.41
N VAL A 385 -0.41 -19.24 -24.39
CA VAL A 385 -0.74 -20.15 -25.50
C VAL A 385 -1.05 -21.58 -25.02
N GLN A 386 -0.26 -22.10 -24.08
CA GLN A 386 -0.47 -23.42 -23.50
C GLN A 386 -1.73 -23.46 -22.63
N PHE A 387 -1.98 -22.41 -21.87
CA PHE A 387 -3.20 -22.29 -21.06
C PHE A 387 -4.46 -22.28 -21.92
N GLU A 388 -4.49 -21.51 -23.02
CA GLU A 388 -5.65 -21.46 -23.93
C GLU A 388 -5.90 -22.83 -24.56
N LYS A 389 -4.85 -23.57 -24.92
CA LYS A 389 -4.98 -24.93 -25.40
C LYS A 389 -5.64 -25.85 -24.35
N VAL A 390 -5.14 -25.85 -23.14
CA VAL A 390 -5.70 -26.65 -22.03
C VAL A 390 -7.16 -26.30 -21.77
N GLN A 391 -7.48 -25.00 -21.76
CA GLN A 391 -8.84 -24.54 -21.57
C GLN A 391 -9.77 -25.00 -22.69
N SER A 392 -9.31 -24.94 -23.94
CA SER A 392 -10.06 -25.40 -25.11
C SER A 392 -10.27 -26.92 -25.07
N ASP A 393 -9.22 -27.70 -24.85
CA ASP A 393 -9.28 -29.15 -24.75
C ASP A 393 -10.32 -29.62 -23.71
N ILE A 394 -10.36 -28.98 -22.53
CA ILE A 394 -11.34 -29.26 -21.47
C ILE A 394 -12.77 -28.94 -21.93
N LEU A 395 -12.97 -27.74 -22.50
CA LEU A 395 -14.32 -27.33 -22.91
C LEU A 395 -14.84 -28.14 -24.06
N GLU A 396 -14.03 -28.41 -25.08
CA GLU A 396 -14.38 -29.25 -26.22
C GLU A 396 -14.79 -30.65 -25.79
N HIS A 397 -14.05 -31.29 -24.88
CA HIS A 397 -14.38 -32.57 -24.33
C HIS A 397 -15.74 -32.57 -23.63
N LEU A 398 -15.97 -31.61 -22.72
CA LEU A 398 -17.22 -31.53 -21.97
C LEU A 398 -18.41 -31.24 -22.87
N LEU A 399 -18.24 -30.40 -23.91
CA LEU A 399 -19.28 -30.14 -24.90
C LEU A 399 -19.59 -31.39 -25.74
N ALA A 400 -18.57 -32.15 -26.15
CA ALA A 400 -18.72 -33.35 -26.96
C ALA A 400 -19.43 -34.50 -26.19
N VAL A 401 -19.18 -34.59 -24.89
CA VAL A 401 -19.81 -35.65 -24.03
C VAL A 401 -21.23 -35.27 -23.59
N LEU A 402 -21.58 -34.01 -23.56
CA LEU A 402 -22.85 -33.49 -23.05
C LEU A 402 -24.11 -34.17 -23.66
N PRO A 403 -24.17 -34.50 -24.97
CA PRO A 403 -25.29 -35.21 -25.54
C PRO A 403 -25.49 -36.64 -24.97
N SER A 404 -24.41 -37.29 -24.46
CA SER A 404 -24.51 -38.58 -23.80
C SER A 404 -25.39 -38.56 -22.55
N PHE A 405 -25.52 -37.39 -21.93
CA PHE A 405 -26.41 -37.14 -20.80
C PHE A 405 -27.77 -36.58 -21.24
N ARG A 406 -28.08 -36.61 -22.52
CA ARG A 406 -29.33 -36.04 -23.07
C ARG A 406 -29.50 -34.56 -22.75
N LEU A 407 -28.41 -33.85 -22.55
CA LEU A 407 -28.36 -32.41 -22.34
C LEU A 407 -28.11 -31.68 -23.68
N ARG A 408 -28.62 -30.47 -23.77
CA ARG A 408 -28.38 -29.58 -24.91
C ARG A 408 -27.77 -28.26 -24.44
N VAL A 409 -26.85 -27.76 -25.24
CA VAL A 409 -26.34 -26.38 -25.06
C VAL A 409 -27.41 -25.41 -25.56
N PHE A 410 -27.64 -24.35 -24.79
CA PHE A 410 -28.49 -23.25 -25.27
C PHE A 410 -27.78 -22.49 -26.39
N GLN A 411 -28.47 -22.30 -27.48
CA GLN A 411 -28.01 -21.42 -28.58
C GLN A 411 -29.15 -20.48 -28.93
N GLU A 412 -28.82 -19.20 -29.12
CA GLU A 412 -29.79 -18.25 -29.65
C GLU A 412 -30.10 -18.61 -31.10
N CYS A 413 -31.38 -18.84 -31.38
CA CYS A 413 -31.81 -19.07 -32.74
C CYS A 413 -31.61 -17.79 -33.54
N SER A 414 -30.90 -17.84 -34.68
CA SER A 414 -30.92 -16.74 -35.65
C SER A 414 -32.32 -16.61 -36.24
N ASP A 415 -32.73 -15.38 -36.60
CA ASP A 415 -34.07 -15.09 -37.14
C ASP A 415 -34.47 -15.96 -38.36
N ILE A 416 -33.49 -16.50 -39.08
CA ILE A 416 -33.70 -17.42 -40.20
C ILE A 416 -34.32 -18.75 -39.76
N TYR A 417 -34.04 -19.21 -38.53
CA TYR A 417 -34.61 -20.47 -38.01
C TYR A 417 -35.94 -20.24 -37.28
N GLN A 418 -36.30 -19.02 -36.90
CA GLN A 418 -37.62 -18.76 -36.29
C GLN A 418 -38.72 -18.76 -37.35
N SER A 419 -38.44 -18.33 -38.60
CA SER A 419 -39.41 -18.33 -39.70
C SER A 419 -39.65 -19.73 -40.31
N VAL A 420 -38.72 -20.68 -40.11
CA VAL A 420 -38.85 -22.06 -40.62
C VAL A 420 -39.42 -23.00 -39.53
N GLY A 421 -39.41 -22.56 -38.26
CA GLY A 421 -39.84 -23.38 -37.09
C GLY A 421 -41.33 -23.73 -37.05
N ASP A 422 -42.18 -23.00 -37.78
CA ASP A 422 -43.63 -23.28 -37.84
C ASP A 422 -44.02 -24.31 -38.91
N GLN A 423 -43.09 -24.78 -39.75
CA GLN A 423 -43.36 -25.78 -40.81
C GLN A 423 -42.41 -26.97 -40.86
N VAL A 424 -41.38 -26.98 -40.09
CA VAL A 424 -40.52 -28.15 -39.94
C VAL A 424 -40.84 -28.73 -38.56
N ASP A 425 -41.51 -29.84 -38.52
CA ASP A 425 -41.24 -30.80 -37.45
C ASP A 425 -39.73 -30.88 -37.38
N ILE A 426 -39.16 -30.13 -36.42
CA ILE A 426 -37.78 -30.31 -36.07
C ILE A 426 -37.75 -31.76 -35.58
N VAL A 427 -37.52 -32.68 -36.50
CA VAL A 427 -36.82 -33.89 -36.22
C VAL A 427 -35.52 -33.34 -35.66
N GLY A 428 -35.64 -32.95 -34.38
CA GLY A 428 -34.51 -32.44 -33.64
C GLY A 428 -33.47 -33.46 -33.93
N GLY A 429 -32.33 -33.05 -34.42
CA GLY A 429 -31.22 -33.97 -34.65
C GLY A 429 -30.94 -34.70 -33.35
N ALA A 430 -31.84 -35.64 -33.03
CA ALA A 430 -31.56 -36.73 -32.16
C ALA A 430 -30.47 -37.44 -32.93
N PHE A 431 -29.22 -37.11 -32.63
CA PHE A 431 -28.18 -38.08 -32.85
C PHE A 431 -28.71 -39.37 -32.26
N ARG A 432 -29.17 -40.26 -33.13
CA ARG A 432 -29.46 -41.63 -32.71
C ARG A 432 -28.15 -42.15 -32.17
N PHE A 433 -28.14 -42.53 -30.93
CA PHE A 433 -27.01 -43.22 -30.30
C PHE A 433 -26.60 -44.49 -31.06
N ASP A 434 -27.46 -45.02 -31.94
CA ASP A 434 -27.17 -46.13 -32.84
C ASP A 434 -26.07 -45.84 -33.88
N SER A 435 -25.62 -44.59 -34.01
CA SER A 435 -24.51 -44.18 -34.88
C SER A 435 -23.20 -43.84 -34.14
N LEU A 436 -23.14 -44.08 -32.82
CA LEU A 436 -21.90 -44.08 -32.05
C LEU A 436 -21.18 -45.43 -32.07
N GLU A 437 -21.30 -46.23 -33.12
CA GLU A 437 -20.20 -47.04 -33.55
C GLU A 437 -19.11 -46.09 -34.05
N ASN A 438 -18.12 -45.88 -33.23
CA ASN A 438 -16.89 -45.13 -33.46
C ASN A 438 -16.58 -44.88 -34.95
N PRO A 439 -16.93 -43.75 -35.55
CA PRO A 439 -16.59 -43.50 -36.95
C PRO A 439 -15.10 -43.17 -37.15
N VAL A 440 -14.34 -43.00 -36.08
CA VAL A 440 -12.94 -42.53 -36.17
C VAL A 440 -11.92 -43.67 -36.06
N TYR A 441 -12.28 -44.87 -35.57
CA TYR A 441 -11.31 -45.96 -35.31
C TYR A 441 -11.64 -47.31 -35.93
N SER A 442 -12.78 -47.50 -36.63
CA SER A 442 -12.96 -48.68 -37.46
C SER A 442 -12.33 -48.44 -38.83
N GLY A 443 -11.13 -48.97 -39.01
CA GLY A 443 -10.34 -48.86 -40.25
C GLY A 443 -10.91 -49.73 -41.40
N ASN A 444 -12.18 -49.53 -41.75
CA ASN A 444 -12.78 -50.09 -42.97
C ASN A 444 -13.22 -48.94 -43.86
N ALA A 445 -12.30 -48.50 -44.70
CA ALA A 445 -12.61 -47.67 -45.86
C ALA A 445 -13.56 -48.47 -46.77
N ARG A 446 -14.85 -48.12 -46.83
CA ARG A 446 -15.70 -48.56 -47.92
C ARG A 446 -15.24 -47.85 -49.20
N GLN A 447 -14.76 -48.67 -50.16
CA GLN A 447 -14.49 -48.20 -51.52
C GLN A 447 -15.76 -47.58 -52.12
N PRO A 448 -15.62 -46.45 -52.84
CA PRO A 448 -16.75 -45.88 -53.56
C PRO A 448 -17.22 -46.84 -54.65
N ALA A 449 -18.55 -47.08 -54.70
CA ALA A 449 -19.21 -47.88 -55.72
C ALA A 449 -19.04 -47.18 -57.09
N GLU A 450 -18.53 -47.90 -58.09
CA GLU A 450 -18.46 -47.47 -59.48
C GLU A 450 -19.85 -47.10 -60.04
N PRO A 451 -19.97 -46.03 -60.87
CA PRO A 451 -21.22 -45.70 -61.53
C PRO A 451 -21.47 -46.73 -62.64
N LYS A 452 -22.58 -47.40 -62.58
CA LYS A 452 -23.09 -48.22 -63.71
C LYS A 452 -23.53 -47.30 -64.83
N SER A 453 -22.98 -47.55 -66.02
CA SER A 453 -23.28 -47.00 -67.33
C SER A 453 -24.73 -46.95 -67.73
#